data_f38b98ceed6eb555d9139aefc6f2c76e
#
_entry.id   f38b98ceed6eb555d9139aefc6f2c76e
#
_cell.length_a   1.000
_cell.length_b   1.000
_cell.length_c   1.000
_cell.angle_alpha   90.00
_cell.angle_beta   90.00
_cell.angle_gamma   90.00
#
_symmetry.space_group_name_H-M   'P 1'
#
loop_
_entity.id
_entity.type
_entity.pdbx_description
1 polymer ?
#
loop_
_entity_poly.entity_id
_entity_poly.type
_entity_poly.pdbx_seq_one_letter_code
_entity_poly.pdbx_strand_id
1 'polypeptide(L)'
;MIDLREALERLLRRFLIWRAQNLDISTFLVLVAVVTGLISGLVAVVLKNAAHAVRELIVAQRLSDVYQVAYVLFPLIGIGLVMVLRRSLKWRMREGIPMALNAIAKDGGIIPRSAMYTSFVGSAFTVGFGGSVGLEGPTVGTGAAIGSNLARWLRLGFKQRILLISCATAGALGSIFGTPIAALVFTLEVFSLDLTLGALVPLLLASATGSLTGLLLSDGTTLFTVNGIGEFEPRFIPQYLGLGLVTALFSVYVKRAHLWSSSLLENVQRPWFRAISGGLLLGGAIFLIPPLYGEGFDSITAALQGDVSALLDQSFIPWQDQTTWVVIALLLGLALMKSIAAGLTIHAGGVGGMFAPTLFMGAILGLAYVLLLGQFGVHVPSVHFVLVAMAGLMAGVMHAPLTAMFMITEISGGYPLILPLMLVSALSFFVSRSISAHSIYTAPLAAQGGIWTSDRDKAVLNLIQWDDVLERGIAAVDPELRFDEAVERLMAEHKNMLAVVHDGRLLGTLTWDDVRRAQRLRQPPAAVRDAMSGSAYQVDLKSSMEETVQRVERMDQWYVPVIDGGKWVGFLSKAKLFEVYRRRLREMSQEA
;
A
#
# COMPACT_ATOMS: atom_id res chain seq x y z
N MET A 1 -26.04 -28.79 -4.99
CA MET A 1 -25.12 -27.62 -5.07
C MET A 1 -24.80 -27.18 -6.53
N ILE A 2 -24.73 -28.09 -7.49
CA ILE A 2 -24.46 -27.77 -8.93
C ILE A 2 -25.62 -26.96 -9.51
N ASP A 3 -26.86 -27.29 -9.22
CA ASP A 3 -28.07 -26.62 -9.73
C ASP A 3 -28.21 -25.15 -9.26
N LEU A 4 -27.81 -24.86 -8.02
CA LEU A 4 -27.88 -23.49 -7.45
C LEU A 4 -26.85 -22.56 -8.10
N ARG A 5 -25.66 -23.06 -8.39
CA ARG A 5 -24.59 -22.31 -9.05
C ARG A 5 -24.96 -21.97 -10.49
N GLU A 6 -25.52 -22.92 -11.22
CA GLU A 6 -25.98 -22.70 -12.61
C GLU A 6 -27.17 -21.73 -12.66
N ALA A 7 -28.10 -21.83 -11.70
CA ALA A 7 -29.21 -20.89 -11.58
C ALA A 7 -28.72 -19.46 -11.30
N LEU A 8 -27.74 -19.31 -10.41
CA LEU A 8 -27.14 -18.02 -10.09
C LEU A 8 -26.39 -17.41 -11.28
N GLU A 9 -25.65 -18.23 -12.02
CA GLU A 9 -24.95 -17.79 -13.24
C GLU A 9 -25.92 -17.37 -14.34
N ARG A 10 -27.05 -18.08 -14.50
CA ARG A 10 -28.14 -17.71 -15.44
C ARG A 10 -28.81 -16.40 -15.05
N LEU A 11 -29.10 -16.19 -13.76
CA LEU A 11 -29.66 -14.95 -13.25
C LEU A 11 -28.70 -13.78 -13.47
N LEU A 12 -27.42 -13.96 -13.15
CA LEU A 12 -26.39 -12.94 -13.35
C LEU A 12 -26.27 -12.56 -14.84
N ARG A 13 -26.26 -13.57 -15.72
CA ARG A 13 -26.19 -13.32 -17.18
C ARG A 13 -27.41 -12.54 -17.68
N ARG A 14 -28.62 -12.87 -17.21
CA ARG A 14 -29.83 -12.12 -17.55
C ARG A 14 -29.76 -10.67 -17.04
N PHE A 15 -29.31 -10.49 -15.80
CA PHE A 15 -29.11 -9.16 -15.22
C PHE A 15 -28.09 -8.32 -16.01
N LEU A 16 -26.96 -8.91 -16.40
CA LEU A 16 -25.93 -8.20 -17.17
C LEU A 16 -26.42 -7.80 -18.57
N ILE A 17 -27.21 -8.65 -19.23
CA ILE A 17 -27.84 -8.34 -20.52
C ILE A 17 -28.86 -7.21 -20.35
N TRP A 18 -29.77 -7.33 -19.38
CA TRP A 18 -30.76 -6.31 -19.08
C TRP A 18 -30.12 -4.95 -18.76
N ARG A 19 -29.07 -4.98 -17.93
CA ARG A 19 -28.28 -3.78 -17.58
C ARG A 19 -27.68 -3.12 -18.84
N ALA A 20 -27.07 -3.89 -19.72
CA ALA A 20 -26.44 -3.37 -20.93
C ALA A 20 -27.42 -2.72 -21.91
N GLN A 21 -28.70 -3.14 -21.86
CA GLN A 21 -29.77 -2.60 -22.70
C GLN A 21 -30.48 -1.37 -22.11
N ASN A 22 -30.52 -1.26 -20.77
CA ASN A 22 -31.40 -0.28 -20.08
C ASN A 22 -30.66 0.77 -19.26
N LEU A 23 -29.39 0.56 -18.92
CA LEU A 23 -28.63 1.48 -18.07
C LEU A 23 -27.32 1.90 -18.76
N ASP A 24 -27.13 3.20 -18.82
CA ASP A 24 -25.83 3.77 -19.17
C ASP A 24 -24.79 3.36 -18.12
N ILE A 25 -23.53 3.20 -18.58
CA ILE A 25 -22.42 2.71 -17.73
C ILE A 25 -22.14 3.62 -16.54
N SER A 26 -22.28 4.94 -16.72
CA SER A 26 -22.05 5.93 -15.66
C SER A 26 -23.09 5.80 -14.55
N THR A 27 -24.38 5.73 -14.91
CA THR A 27 -25.47 5.55 -13.97
C THR A 27 -25.35 4.21 -13.23
N PHE A 28 -24.98 3.15 -13.96
CA PHE A 28 -24.76 1.84 -13.34
C PHE A 28 -23.61 1.88 -12.32
N LEU A 29 -22.49 2.52 -12.63
CA LEU A 29 -21.35 2.64 -11.71
C LEU A 29 -21.71 3.43 -10.46
N VAL A 30 -22.54 4.47 -10.57
CA VAL A 30 -23.04 5.23 -9.42
C VAL A 30 -23.87 4.33 -8.50
N LEU A 31 -24.81 3.56 -9.04
CA LEU A 31 -25.65 2.64 -8.25
C LEU A 31 -24.80 1.55 -7.55
N VAL A 32 -23.85 0.96 -8.30
CA VAL A 32 -22.95 -0.06 -7.75
C VAL A 32 -22.03 0.55 -6.68
N ALA A 33 -21.59 1.80 -6.84
CA ALA A 33 -20.74 2.48 -5.86
C ALA A 33 -21.48 2.67 -4.52
N VAL A 34 -22.78 3.07 -4.54
CA VAL A 34 -23.62 3.17 -3.34
C VAL A 34 -23.70 1.82 -2.62
N VAL A 35 -24.03 0.75 -3.35
CA VAL A 35 -24.13 -0.61 -2.79
C VAL A 35 -22.77 -1.07 -2.25
N THR A 36 -21.70 -0.77 -2.97
CA THR A 36 -20.32 -1.11 -2.56
C THR A 36 -19.93 -0.37 -1.28
N GLY A 37 -20.29 0.92 -1.16
CA GLY A 37 -20.09 1.71 0.04
C GLY A 37 -20.82 1.15 1.25
N LEU A 38 -22.09 0.80 1.08
CA LEU A 38 -22.91 0.16 2.14
C LEU A 38 -22.29 -1.17 2.61
N ILE A 39 -21.94 -2.07 1.67
CA ILE A 39 -21.38 -3.39 2.00
C ILE A 39 -20.03 -3.23 2.71
N SER A 40 -19.14 -2.41 2.18
CA SER A 40 -17.81 -2.22 2.77
C SER A 40 -17.88 -1.48 4.10
N GLY A 41 -18.80 -0.54 4.24
CA GLY A 41 -19.09 0.14 5.50
C GLY A 41 -19.60 -0.83 6.58
N LEU A 42 -20.56 -1.70 6.23
CA LEU A 42 -21.06 -2.73 7.14
C LEU A 42 -19.93 -3.68 7.60
N VAL A 43 -19.10 -4.14 6.67
CA VAL A 43 -17.95 -5.01 7.00
C VAL A 43 -16.97 -4.30 7.93
N ALA A 44 -16.73 -3.00 7.73
CA ALA A 44 -15.85 -2.21 8.61
C ALA A 44 -16.41 -2.10 10.04
N VAL A 45 -17.72 -1.87 10.22
CA VAL A 45 -18.37 -1.88 11.53
C VAL A 45 -18.24 -3.25 12.21
N VAL A 46 -18.54 -4.33 11.48
CA VAL A 46 -18.43 -5.69 12.01
C VAL A 46 -16.97 -5.99 12.43
N LEU A 47 -15.97 -5.53 11.68
CA LEU A 47 -14.56 -5.67 12.05
C LEU A 47 -14.23 -4.92 13.34
N LYS A 48 -14.64 -3.65 13.45
CA LYS A 48 -14.45 -2.84 14.65
C LYS A 48 -15.05 -3.52 15.86
N ASN A 49 -16.32 -3.91 15.77
CA ASN A 49 -17.03 -4.57 16.86
C ASN A 49 -16.42 -5.94 17.22
N ALA A 50 -15.95 -6.72 16.24
CA ALA A 50 -15.28 -7.99 16.50
C ALA A 50 -13.95 -7.79 17.27
N ALA A 51 -13.16 -6.79 16.91
CA ALA A 51 -11.92 -6.47 17.64
C ALA A 51 -12.22 -5.98 19.07
N HIS A 52 -13.22 -5.12 19.25
CA HIS A 52 -13.68 -4.69 20.57
C HIS A 52 -14.21 -5.85 21.41
N ALA A 53 -15.06 -6.73 20.86
CA ALA A 53 -15.56 -7.90 21.57
C ALA A 53 -14.43 -8.83 22.05
N VAL A 54 -13.41 -9.06 21.22
CA VAL A 54 -12.20 -9.82 21.64
C VAL A 54 -11.49 -9.12 22.78
N ARG A 55 -11.32 -7.79 22.72
CA ARG A 55 -10.69 -6.98 23.79
C ARG A 55 -11.52 -7.07 25.09
N GLU A 56 -12.83 -6.91 25.01
CA GLU A 56 -13.73 -6.97 26.18
C GLU A 56 -13.72 -8.34 26.85
N LEU A 57 -13.73 -9.43 26.08
CA LEU A 57 -13.64 -10.79 26.62
C LEU A 57 -12.34 -10.98 27.43
N ILE A 58 -11.25 -10.36 27.02
CA ILE A 58 -9.95 -10.42 27.70
C ILE A 58 -9.98 -9.58 28.98
N VAL A 59 -10.53 -8.35 28.89
CA VAL A 59 -10.58 -7.38 30.00
C VAL A 59 -11.62 -7.76 31.05
N ALA A 60 -12.76 -8.35 30.64
CA ALA A 60 -13.84 -8.74 31.57
C ALA A 60 -13.46 -9.88 32.54
N GLN A 61 -12.47 -10.69 32.19
CA GLN A 61 -11.91 -11.69 33.11
C GLN A 61 -10.96 -11.02 34.10
N ARG A 62 -11.47 -10.20 35.02
CA ARG A 62 -10.74 -9.50 36.09
C ARG A 62 -9.90 -10.47 36.95
N LEU A 63 -8.73 -10.82 36.47
CA LEU A 63 -7.67 -11.49 37.20
C LEU A 63 -6.77 -10.42 37.82
N SER A 64 -7.20 -9.81 38.94
CA SER A 64 -6.64 -8.57 39.48
C SER A 64 -5.11 -8.58 39.77
N ASP A 65 -4.50 -9.71 40.06
CA ASP A 65 -3.05 -9.78 40.38
C ASP A 65 -2.21 -10.48 39.30
N VAL A 66 -2.85 -11.23 38.40
CA VAL A 66 -2.20 -11.89 37.26
C VAL A 66 -2.17 -10.98 36.01
N TYR A 67 -2.86 -9.86 36.08
CA TYR A 67 -3.12 -8.96 34.94
C TYR A 67 -1.83 -8.38 34.32
N GLN A 68 -0.87 -7.99 35.14
CA GLN A 68 0.38 -7.40 34.65
C GLN A 68 1.22 -8.40 33.84
N VAL A 69 1.29 -9.66 34.30
CA VAL A 69 2.01 -10.73 33.56
C VAL A 69 1.24 -11.15 32.30
N ALA A 70 -0.10 -11.13 32.33
CA ALA A 70 -0.95 -11.44 31.19
C ALA A 70 -0.74 -10.47 30.02
N TYR A 71 -0.44 -9.18 30.26
CA TYR A 71 -0.11 -8.22 29.20
C TYR A 71 1.09 -8.64 28.35
N VAL A 72 2.04 -9.36 28.91
CA VAL A 72 3.18 -9.91 28.16
C VAL A 72 2.74 -11.01 27.20
N LEU A 73 1.77 -11.82 27.61
CA LEU A 73 1.34 -13.01 26.85
C LEU A 73 0.25 -12.71 25.82
N PHE A 74 -0.59 -11.73 26.02
CA PHE A 74 -1.71 -11.44 25.10
C PHE A 74 -1.27 -11.17 23.67
N PRO A 75 -0.29 -10.29 23.37
CA PRO A 75 0.17 -10.09 22.00
C PRO A 75 0.73 -11.36 21.37
N LEU A 76 1.44 -12.18 22.17
CA LEU A 76 1.96 -13.46 21.74
C LEU A 76 0.84 -14.44 21.36
N ILE A 77 -0.23 -14.51 22.17
CA ILE A 77 -1.40 -15.36 21.90
C ILE A 77 -2.10 -14.88 20.63
N GLY A 78 -2.35 -13.57 20.48
CA GLY A 78 -2.99 -12.99 19.30
C GLY A 78 -2.23 -13.29 18.01
N ILE A 79 -0.92 -13.04 17.99
CA ILE A 79 -0.05 -13.34 16.85
C ILE A 79 0.00 -14.86 16.60
N GLY A 80 0.08 -15.68 17.67
CA GLY A 80 0.06 -17.14 17.60
C GLY A 80 -1.21 -17.68 16.96
N LEU A 81 -2.40 -17.16 17.35
CA LEU A 81 -3.70 -17.51 16.74
C LEU A 81 -3.73 -17.20 15.25
N VAL A 82 -3.25 -16.00 14.85
CA VAL A 82 -3.13 -15.64 13.43
C VAL A 82 -2.25 -16.60 12.67
N MET A 83 -1.13 -17.03 13.25
CA MET A 83 -0.21 -18.00 12.64
C MET A 83 -0.85 -19.40 12.50
N VAL A 84 -1.61 -19.85 13.51
CA VAL A 84 -2.38 -21.11 13.45
C VAL A 84 -3.39 -21.05 12.31
N LEU A 85 -4.16 -19.96 12.21
CA LEU A 85 -5.15 -19.75 11.15
C LEU A 85 -4.49 -19.73 9.76
N ARG A 86 -3.37 -19.02 9.61
CA ARG A 86 -2.58 -19.03 8.36
C ARG A 86 -2.21 -20.43 7.90
N ARG A 87 -1.72 -21.26 8.83
CA ARG A 87 -1.26 -22.61 8.53
C ARG A 87 -2.41 -23.59 8.28
N SER A 88 -3.42 -23.58 9.14
CA SER A 88 -4.55 -24.54 9.09
C SER A 88 -5.43 -24.31 7.85
N LEU A 89 -5.67 -23.06 7.50
CA LEU A 89 -6.53 -22.69 6.38
C LEU A 89 -5.74 -22.41 5.08
N LYS A 90 -4.41 -22.60 5.09
CA LYS A 90 -3.50 -22.31 3.96
C LYS A 90 -3.70 -20.89 3.42
N TRP A 91 -3.98 -19.95 4.31
CA TRP A 91 -4.24 -18.57 3.94
C TRP A 91 -2.97 -17.89 3.46
N ARG A 92 -2.99 -17.43 2.22
CA ARG A 92 -1.98 -16.49 1.70
C ARG A 92 -2.44 -15.09 2.10
N MET A 93 -2.04 -14.62 3.26
CA MET A 93 -2.29 -13.26 3.68
C MET A 93 -1.36 -12.34 2.90
N ARG A 94 -1.92 -11.50 2.05
CA ARG A 94 -1.32 -10.26 1.59
C ARG A 94 -2.03 -9.16 2.36
N GLU A 95 -1.29 -8.18 2.83
CA GLU A 95 -1.78 -7.29 3.89
C GLU A 95 -2.14 -5.90 3.39
N GLY A 96 -3.33 -5.45 3.75
CA GLY A 96 -3.77 -4.07 3.81
C GLY A 96 -3.56 -3.23 2.54
N ILE A 97 -3.11 -2.00 2.76
CA ILE A 97 -2.88 -1.00 1.72
C ILE A 97 -1.83 -1.42 0.70
N PRO A 98 -0.65 -1.98 1.08
CA PRO A 98 0.34 -2.42 0.09
C PRO A 98 -0.17 -3.50 -0.87
N MET A 99 -1.08 -4.39 -0.39
CA MET A 99 -1.72 -5.39 -1.26
C MET A 99 -2.62 -4.73 -2.31
N ALA A 100 -3.45 -3.77 -1.91
CA ALA A 100 -4.33 -3.05 -2.83
C ALA A 100 -3.51 -2.30 -3.90
N LEU A 101 -2.46 -1.60 -3.46
CA LEU A 101 -1.52 -0.90 -4.34
C LEU A 101 -0.84 -1.84 -5.35
N ASN A 102 -0.33 -2.98 -4.88
CA ASN A 102 0.30 -3.96 -5.76
C ASN A 102 -0.69 -4.55 -6.77
N ALA A 103 -1.93 -4.85 -6.34
CA ALA A 103 -2.96 -5.37 -7.22
C ALA A 103 -3.33 -4.36 -8.33
N ILE A 104 -3.45 -3.08 -7.99
CA ILE A 104 -3.72 -2.01 -8.95
C ILE A 104 -2.53 -1.86 -9.92
N ALA A 105 -1.29 -1.89 -9.42
CA ALA A 105 -0.10 -1.61 -10.21
C ALA A 105 0.32 -2.78 -11.11
N LYS A 106 0.19 -4.04 -10.64
CA LYS A 106 0.77 -5.22 -11.32
C LYS A 106 -0.24 -6.27 -11.74
N ASP A 107 -1.32 -6.44 -10.96
CA ASP A 107 -2.24 -7.57 -11.12
C ASP A 107 -3.57 -7.12 -11.80
N GLY A 108 -3.61 -5.97 -12.46
CA GLY A 108 -4.81 -5.45 -13.14
C GLY A 108 -6.01 -5.23 -12.20
N GLY A 109 -5.77 -4.91 -10.92
CA GLY A 109 -6.80 -4.75 -9.90
C GLY A 109 -7.42 -6.07 -9.42
N ILE A 110 -6.78 -7.22 -9.67
CA ILE A 110 -7.30 -8.53 -9.26
C ILE A 110 -6.80 -8.88 -7.86
N ILE A 111 -7.72 -8.90 -6.90
CA ILE A 111 -7.44 -9.28 -5.52
C ILE A 111 -8.09 -10.64 -5.22
N PRO A 112 -7.38 -11.59 -4.58
CA PRO A 112 -7.93 -12.89 -4.23
C PRO A 112 -9.15 -12.78 -3.32
N ARG A 113 -10.15 -13.67 -3.50
CA ARG A 113 -11.36 -13.70 -2.65
C ARG A 113 -11.04 -13.92 -1.18
N SER A 114 -9.99 -14.68 -0.87
CA SER A 114 -9.56 -14.90 0.51
C SER A 114 -9.20 -13.61 1.25
N ALA A 115 -8.71 -12.58 0.56
CA ALA A 115 -8.35 -11.30 1.17
C ALA A 115 -9.54 -10.55 1.78
N MET A 116 -10.79 -10.87 1.36
CA MET A 116 -12.01 -10.28 1.94
C MET A 116 -12.20 -10.64 3.41
N TYR A 117 -11.70 -11.80 3.87
CA TYR A 117 -11.90 -12.27 5.24
C TYR A 117 -10.59 -12.55 5.99
N THR A 118 -9.47 -12.80 5.29
CA THR A 118 -8.21 -13.12 5.97
C THR A 118 -7.64 -11.92 6.72
N SER A 119 -7.66 -10.73 6.10
CA SER A 119 -7.22 -9.49 6.76
C SER A 119 -8.14 -9.12 7.91
N PHE A 120 -9.45 -9.29 7.72
CA PHE A 120 -10.47 -9.08 8.74
C PHE A 120 -10.23 -9.93 10.00
N VAL A 121 -10.22 -11.26 9.85
CA VAL A 121 -10.08 -12.18 10.98
C VAL A 121 -8.71 -12.02 11.66
N GLY A 122 -7.64 -11.89 10.85
CA GLY A 122 -6.30 -11.71 11.37
C GLY A 122 -6.14 -10.45 12.22
N SER A 123 -6.72 -9.33 11.79
CA SER A 123 -6.62 -8.07 12.55
C SER A 123 -7.49 -8.04 13.79
N ALA A 124 -8.67 -8.65 13.76
CA ALA A 124 -9.53 -8.76 14.94
C ALA A 124 -8.81 -9.48 16.10
N PHE A 125 -8.10 -10.57 15.81
CA PHE A 125 -7.27 -11.24 16.82
C PHE A 125 -6.01 -10.44 17.17
N THR A 126 -5.29 -9.90 16.19
CA THR A 126 -4.06 -9.15 16.49
C THR A 126 -4.34 -7.94 17.39
N VAL A 127 -5.29 -7.09 17.00
CA VAL A 127 -5.62 -5.86 17.73
C VAL A 127 -6.37 -6.17 19.02
N GLY A 128 -7.32 -7.10 18.98
CA GLY A 128 -8.10 -7.51 20.17
C GLY A 128 -7.21 -8.07 21.29
N PHE A 129 -6.13 -8.79 20.95
CA PHE A 129 -5.12 -9.24 21.91
C PHE A 129 -3.99 -8.23 22.15
N GLY A 130 -4.17 -6.97 21.78
CA GLY A 130 -3.26 -5.88 22.15
C GLY A 130 -2.06 -5.68 21.25
N GLY A 131 -2.06 -6.23 20.05
CA GLY A 131 -1.07 -5.87 19.02
C GLY A 131 -1.07 -4.36 18.79
N SER A 132 0.12 -3.74 18.79
CA SER A 132 0.32 -2.28 18.74
C SER A 132 0.12 -1.70 17.33
N VAL A 133 -1.02 -1.98 16.70
CA VAL A 133 -1.36 -1.62 15.31
C VAL A 133 -2.83 -1.23 15.20
N GLY A 134 -3.21 -0.59 14.09
CA GLY A 134 -4.59 -0.19 13.84
C GLY A 134 -5.36 -1.15 12.92
N LEU A 135 -6.68 -1.03 12.94
CA LEU A 135 -7.61 -1.80 12.10
C LEU A 135 -7.74 -1.26 10.67
N GLU A 136 -7.24 -0.05 10.38
CA GLU A 136 -7.48 0.67 9.12
C GLU A 136 -6.83 0.00 7.92
N GLY A 137 -5.57 -0.46 8.08
CA GLY A 137 -4.89 -1.21 7.03
C GLY A 137 -5.66 -2.45 6.57
N PRO A 138 -6.06 -3.34 7.49
CA PRO A 138 -6.96 -4.46 7.20
C PRO A 138 -8.31 -4.05 6.63
N THR A 139 -8.91 -2.96 7.10
CA THR A 139 -10.18 -2.43 6.60
C THR A 139 -10.05 -2.02 5.13
N VAL A 140 -9.00 -1.28 4.78
CA VAL A 140 -8.67 -0.92 3.38
C VAL A 140 -8.46 -2.17 2.54
N GLY A 141 -7.68 -3.14 3.04
CA GLY A 141 -7.42 -4.39 2.33
C GLY A 141 -8.69 -5.20 2.06
N THR A 142 -9.57 -5.29 3.06
CA THR A 142 -10.86 -5.98 2.96
C THR A 142 -11.80 -5.23 2.00
N GLY A 143 -11.92 -3.91 2.11
CA GLY A 143 -12.70 -3.08 1.20
C GLY A 143 -12.20 -3.21 -0.24
N ALA A 144 -10.91 -3.06 -0.47
CA ALA A 144 -10.30 -3.23 -1.79
C ALA A 144 -10.59 -4.63 -2.39
N ALA A 145 -10.53 -5.69 -1.57
CA ALA A 145 -10.86 -7.04 -2.01
C ALA A 145 -12.36 -7.20 -2.35
N ILE A 146 -13.26 -6.56 -1.60
CA ILE A 146 -14.70 -6.52 -1.90
C ILE A 146 -14.92 -5.85 -3.25
N GLY A 147 -14.40 -4.63 -3.45
CA GLY A 147 -14.53 -3.87 -4.69
C GLY A 147 -13.98 -4.61 -5.91
N SER A 148 -12.79 -5.21 -5.79
CA SER A 148 -12.17 -6.03 -6.84
C SER A 148 -13.03 -7.24 -7.23
N ASN A 149 -13.52 -7.99 -6.24
CA ASN A 149 -14.29 -9.20 -6.51
C ASN A 149 -15.72 -8.88 -7.01
N LEU A 150 -16.34 -7.80 -6.54
CA LEU A 150 -17.62 -7.31 -7.06
C LEU A 150 -17.48 -6.87 -8.52
N ALA A 151 -16.44 -6.12 -8.87
CA ALA A 151 -16.17 -5.70 -10.23
C ALA A 151 -15.97 -6.91 -11.17
N ARG A 152 -15.25 -7.94 -10.71
CA ARG A 152 -15.06 -9.19 -11.47
C ARG A 152 -16.36 -9.95 -11.65
N TRP A 153 -17.19 -10.02 -10.62
CA TRP A 153 -18.50 -10.67 -10.68
C TRP A 153 -19.42 -9.95 -11.68
N LEU A 154 -19.38 -8.62 -11.71
CA LEU A 154 -20.11 -7.79 -12.65
C LEU A 154 -19.44 -7.70 -14.04
N ARG A 155 -18.32 -8.40 -14.28
CA ARG A 155 -17.56 -8.43 -15.53
C ARG A 155 -17.14 -7.04 -16.02
N LEU A 156 -16.73 -6.18 -15.09
CA LEU A 156 -16.30 -4.82 -15.38
C LEU A 156 -14.83 -4.79 -15.83
N GLY A 157 -14.51 -3.84 -16.70
CA GLY A 157 -13.16 -3.61 -17.21
C GLY A 157 -12.18 -3.11 -16.14
N PHE A 158 -10.93 -2.90 -16.54
CA PHE A 158 -9.84 -2.54 -15.64
C PHE A 158 -10.11 -1.23 -14.88
N LYS A 159 -10.44 -0.13 -15.59
CA LYS A 159 -10.72 1.17 -14.97
C LYS A 159 -11.88 1.14 -13.98
N GLN A 160 -12.97 0.50 -14.37
CA GLN A 160 -14.16 0.35 -13.53
C GLN A 160 -13.87 -0.51 -12.30
N ARG A 161 -12.98 -1.50 -12.43
CA ARG A 161 -12.51 -2.32 -11.32
C ARG A 161 -11.70 -1.50 -10.31
N ILE A 162 -10.77 -0.67 -10.79
CA ILE A 162 -10.01 0.25 -9.91
C ILE A 162 -10.96 1.22 -9.23
N LEU A 163 -11.93 1.77 -9.95
CA LEU A 163 -12.94 2.66 -9.37
C LEU A 163 -13.72 1.96 -8.25
N LEU A 164 -14.18 0.71 -8.44
CA LEU A 164 -14.90 -0.02 -7.39
C LEU A 164 -14.00 -0.43 -6.22
N ILE A 165 -12.72 -0.74 -6.46
CA ILE A 165 -11.73 -0.92 -5.39
C ILE A 165 -11.67 0.34 -4.52
N SER A 166 -11.60 1.50 -5.15
CA SER A 166 -11.53 2.79 -4.47
C SER A 166 -12.83 3.16 -3.77
N CYS A 167 -13.99 2.91 -4.40
CA CYS A 167 -15.31 3.09 -3.78
C CYS A 167 -15.47 2.23 -2.52
N ALA A 168 -15.10 0.94 -2.60
CA ALA A 168 -15.17 0.04 -1.45
C ALA A 168 -14.21 0.46 -0.32
N THR A 169 -13.00 0.91 -0.69
CA THR A 169 -12.01 1.42 0.27
C THR A 169 -12.49 2.70 0.95
N ALA A 170 -13.01 3.67 0.16
CA ALA A 170 -13.56 4.91 0.69
C ALA A 170 -14.75 4.65 1.62
N GLY A 171 -15.67 3.77 1.23
CA GLY A 171 -16.80 3.37 2.07
C GLY A 171 -16.37 2.71 3.38
N ALA A 172 -15.36 1.83 3.33
CA ALA A 172 -14.85 1.16 4.51
C ALA A 172 -14.13 2.12 5.48
N LEU A 173 -13.26 3.01 4.96
CA LEU A 173 -12.57 4.02 5.77
C LEU A 173 -13.53 5.07 6.32
N GLY A 174 -14.47 5.55 5.48
CA GLY A 174 -15.48 6.49 5.91
C GLY A 174 -16.34 5.94 7.06
N SER A 175 -16.62 4.64 7.02
CA SER A 175 -17.37 3.95 8.08
C SER A 175 -16.60 3.86 9.40
N ILE A 176 -15.30 3.51 9.36
CA ILE A 176 -14.52 3.26 10.58
C ILE A 176 -14.17 4.57 11.32
N PHE A 177 -13.96 5.66 10.58
CA PHE A 177 -13.55 6.96 11.11
C PHE A 177 -14.69 7.99 11.22
N GLY A 178 -15.81 7.78 10.52
CA GLY A 178 -16.86 8.78 10.39
C GLY A 178 -16.45 9.99 9.51
N THR A 179 -15.47 9.81 8.62
CA THR A 179 -14.82 10.88 7.84
C THR A 179 -14.97 10.66 6.33
N PRO A 180 -16.12 11.03 5.73
CA PRO A 180 -16.37 10.74 4.32
C PRO A 180 -15.46 11.50 3.35
N ILE A 181 -15.10 12.75 3.62
CA ILE A 181 -14.24 13.54 2.73
C ILE A 181 -12.81 13.00 2.79
N ALA A 182 -12.29 12.75 3.98
CA ALA A 182 -10.96 12.19 4.14
C ALA A 182 -10.82 10.81 3.52
N ALA A 183 -11.84 9.95 3.63
CA ALA A 183 -11.84 8.61 3.03
C ALA A 183 -11.83 8.67 1.49
N LEU A 184 -12.59 9.61 0.90
CA LEU A 184 -12.55 9.89 -0.53
C LEU A 184 -11.15 10.35 -0.95
N VAL A 185 -10.61 11.37 -0.27
CA VAL A 185 -9.29 11.96 -0.58
C VAL A 185 -8.17 10.94 -0.41
N PHE A 186 -8.26 10.06 0.60
CA PHE A 186 -7.31 8.96 0.79
C PHE A 186 -7.18 8.09 -0.46
N THR A 187 -8.30 7.70 -1.05
CA THR A 187 -8.27 6.86 -2.25
C THR A 187 -7.69 7.58 -3.47
N LEU A 188 -7.92 8.88 -3.57
CA LEU A 188 -7.33 9.71 -4.64
C LEU A 188 -5.81 9.85 -4.47
N GLU A 189 -5.34 10.16 -3.26
CA GLU A 189 -3.90 10.35 -2.99
C GLU A 189 -3.13 9.04 -2.99
N VAL A 190 -3.64 8.01 -2.30
CA VAL A 190 -2.89 6.76 -2.09
C VAL A 190 -2.98 5.84 -3.30
N PHE A 191 -4.14 5.74 -3.96
CA PHE A 191 -4.30 4.92 -5.17
C PHE A 191 -4.01 5.68 -6.46
N SER A 192 -3.68 6.99 -6.37
CA SER A 192 -3.33 7.85 -7.51
C SER A 192 -4.37 7.81 -8.63
N LEU A 193 -5.65 7.91 -8.25
CA LEU A 193 -6.75 7.94 -9.20
C LEU A 193 -6.79 9.25 -9.97
N ASP A 194 -7.10 9.17 -11.26
CA ASP A 194 -7.38 10.36 -12.06
C ASP A 194 -8.66 11.05 -11.56
N LEU A 195 -8.58 12.34 -11.29
CA LEU A 195 -9.69 13.22 -10.90
C LEU A 195 -10.59 13.49 -12.10
N THR A 196 -11.36 12.52 -12.55
CA THR A 196 -12.42 12.74 -13.55
C THR A 196 -13.78 12.83 -12.85
N LEU A 197 -14.69 13.63 -13.38
CA LEU A 197 -16.06 13.74 -12.84
C LEU A 197 -16.75 12.37 -12.80
N GLY A 198 -16.47 11.51 -13.78
CA GLY A 198 -17.00 10.16 -13.86
C GLY A 198 -16.53 9.24 -12.72
N ALA A 199 -15.35 9.50 -12.13
CA ALA A 199 -14.84 8.75 -10.98
C ALA A 199 -15.23 9.41 -9.64
N LEU A 200 -15.29 10.74 -9.60
CA LEU A 200 -15.52 11.50 -8.38
C LEU A 200 -16.91 11.26 -7.78
N VAL A 201 -17.97 11.27 -8.61
CA VAL A 201 -19.36 11.10 -8.12
C VAL A 201 -19.60 9.72 -7.51
N PRO A 202 -19.27 8.59 -8.16
CA PRO A 202 -19.35 7.26 -7.54
C PRO A 202 -18.56 7.16 -6.25
N LEU A 203 -17.34 7.71 -6.21
CA LEU A 203 -16.46 7.66 -5.06
C LEU A 203 -17.04 8.44 -3.86
N LEU A 204 -17.57 9.64 -4.12
CA LEU A 204 -18.23 10.47 -3.11
C LEU A 204 -19.43 9.77 -2.50
N LEU A 205 -20.29 9.19 -3.34
CA LEU A 205 -21.47 8.47 -2.86
C LEU A 205 -21.10 7.20 -2.07
N ALA A 206 -20.08 6.46 -2.52
CA ALA A 206 -19.61 5.28 -1.78
C ALA A 206 -19.04 5.65 -0.41
N SER A 207 -18.25 6.73 -0.34
CA SER A 207 -17.72 7.22 0.92
C SER A 207 -18.82 7.69 1.87
N ALA A 208 -19.76 8.49 1.36
CA ALA A 208 -20.90 9.00 2.14
C ALA A 208 -21.79 7.86 2.67
N THR A 209 -22.14 6.89 1.83
CA THR A 209 -22.96 5.74 2.23
C THR A 209 -22.25 4.83 3.22
N GLY A 210 -20.94 4.62 3.06
CA GLY A 210 -20.13 3.89 4.03
C GLY A 210 -20.07 4.61 5.37
N SER A 211 -19.81 5.92 5.40
CA SER A 211 -19.80 6.73 6.63
C SER A 211 -21.15 6.74 7.33
N LEU A 212 -22.24 6.87 6.55
CA LEU A 212 -23.60 6.78 7.09
C LEU A 212 -23.86 5.41 7.73
N THR A 213 -23.40 4.33 7.10
CA THR A 213 -23.49 2.98 7.66
C THR A 213 -22.77 2.88 9.00
N GLY A 214 -21.55 3.45 9.08
CA GLY A 214 -20.79 3.54 10.33
C GLY A 214 -21.54 4.31 11.41
N LEU A 215 -22.05 5.48 11.07
CA LEU A 215 -22.79 6.34 12.00
C LEU A 215 -24.06 5.66 12.55
N LEU A 216 -24.81 4.98 11.70
CA LEU A 216 -26.07 4.34 12.10
C LEU A 216 -25.88 3.06 12.93
N LEU A 217 -24.74 2.36 12.76
CA LEU A 217 -24.50 1.04 13.38
C LEU A 217 -23.46 1.08 14.52
N SER A 218 -22.81 2.21 14.78
CA SER A 218 -21.79 2.37 15.84
C SER A 218 -22.23 3.29 16.98
N ASP A 219 -23.50 3.41 17.27
CA ASP A 219 -24.08 4.25 18.35
C ASP A 219 -23.57 5.69 18.38
N GLY A 220 -23.15 6.23 17.23
CA GLY A 220 -22.63 7.60 17.11
C GLY A 220 -21.33 7.87 17.86
N THR A 221 -20.63 6.84 18.36
CA THR A 221 -19.37 7.02 19.08
C THR A 221 -18.25 7.46 18.13
N THR A 222 -17.78 8.69 18.32
CA THR A 222 -16.54 9.17 17.69
C THR A 222 -15.33 8.44 18.27
N LEU A 223 -14.27 8.29 17.49
CA LEU A 223 -13.04 7.59 17.93
C LEU A 223 -12.38 8.27 19.14
N PHE A 224 -12.46 9.59 19.21
CA PHE A 224 -12.09 10.40 20.35
C PHE A 224 -12.90 11.72 20.35
N THR A 225 -13.15 12.23 21.53
CA THR A 225 -13.90 13.48 21.70
C THR A 225 -12.93 14.65 21.76
N VAL A 226 -13.18 15.66 20.94
CA VAL A 226 -12.41 16.91 20.97
C VAL A 226 -13.33 18.00 21.52
N ASN A 227 -12.96 18.55 22.66
CA ASN A 227 -13.69 19.64 23.31
C ASN A 227 -12.87 20.93 23.26
N GLY A 228 -13.54 22.08 23.11
CA GLY A 228 -12.89 23.39 23.30
C GLY A 228 -11.92 23.79 22.20
N ILE A 229 -12.20 23.43 20.93
CA ILE A 229 -11.43 23.96 19.81
C ILE A 229 -11.76 25.45 19.69
N GLY A 230 -10.81 26.29 20.08
CA GLY A 230 -10.85 27.73 19.87
C GLY A 230 -10.58 28.10 18.42
N GLU A 231 -10.68 29.40 18.12
CA GLU A 231 -10.35 29.91 16.79
C GLU A 231 -8.85 29.91 16.54
N PHE A 232 -8.45 29.81 15.28
CA PHE A 232 -7.07 29.91 14.84
C PHE A 232 -6.52 31.32 15.07
N GLU A 233 -5.36 31.41 15.76
CA GLU A 233 -4.67 32.66 15.98
C GLU A 233 -3.40 32.75 15.12
N PRO A 234 -3.29 33.73 14.21
CA PRO A 234 -2.12 33.89 13.32
C PRO A 234 -0.79 34.08 14.03
N ARG A 235 -0.79 34.58 15.27
CA ARG A 235 0.44 34.78 16.08
C ARG A 235 1.23 33.48 16.31
N PHE A 236 0.58 32.32 16.20
CA PHE A 236 1.22 31.02 16.40
C PHE A 236 1.75 30.39 15.11
N ILE A 237 1.73 31.09 13.96
CA ILE A 237 2.27 30.57 12.69
C ILE A 237 3.73 30.09 12.82
N PRO A 238 4.66 30.82 13.46
CA PRO A 238 6.03 30.35 13.60
C PRO A 238 6.14 29.02 14.36
N GLN A 239 5.31 28.83 15.41
CA GLN A 239 5.27 27.60 16.19
C GLN A 239 4.68 26.43 15.37
N TYR A 240 3.68 26.68 14.52
CA TYR A 240 3.16 25.66 13.59
C TYR A 240 4.21 25.26 12.55
N LEU A 241 4.98 26.21 12.01
CA LEU A 241 6.07 25.87 11.09
C LEU A 241 7.16 25.03 11.78
N GLY A 242 7.53 25.39 13.04
CA GLY A 242 8.41 24.57 13.86
C GLY A 242 7.88 23.15 14.07
N LEU A 243 6.58 23.01 14.38
CA LEU A 243 5.90 21.72 14.52
C LEU A 243 5.93 20.92 13.21
N GLY A 244 5.75 21.59 12.06
CA GLY A 244 5.84 20.95 10.74
C GLY A 244 7.21 20.32 10.47
N LEU A 245 8.29 21.00 10.86
CA LEU A 245 9.64 20.44 10.76
C LEU A 245 9.85 19.27 11.73
N VAL A 246 9.39 19.39 12.96
CA VAL A 246 9.48 18.32 13.97
C VAL A 246 8.73 17.07 13.51
N THR A 247 7.50 17.21 13.03
CA THR A 247 6.70 16.09 12.52
C THR A 247 7.31 15.49 11.27
N ALA A 248 7.92 16.28 10.39
CA ALA A 248 8.65 15.80 9.21
C ALA A 248 9.83 14.90 9.58
N LEU A 249 10.70 15.37 10.48
CA LEU A 249 11.86 14.60 10.94
C LEU A 249 11.43 13.33 11.67
N PHE A 250 10.40 13.44 12.52
CA PHE A 250 9.85 12.29 13.23
C PHE A 250 9.23 11.28 12.28
N SER A 251 8.61 11.71 11.18
CA SER A 251 8.05 10.81 10.15
C SER A 251 9.13 9.98 9.45
N VAL A 252 10.31 10.56 9.22
CA VAL A 252 11.47 9.83 8.68
C VAL A 252 11.95 8.78 9.67
N TYR A 253 12.00 9.14 10.97
CA TYR A 253 12.30 8.17 12.03
C TYR A 253 11.31 7.01 12.01
N VAL A 254 9.99 7.27 12.00
CA VAL A 254 8.94 6.24 11.99
C VAL A 254 9.16 5.24 10.86
N LYS A 255 9.42 5.72 9.64
CA LYS A 255 9.69 4.86 8.48
C LYS A 255 10.95 4.00 8.68
N ARG A 256 12.04 4.58 9.20
CA ARG A 256 13.28 3.85 9.47
C ARG A 256 13.13 2.85 10.62
N ALA A 257 12.44 3.22 11.70
CA ALA A 257 12.20 2.35 12.84
C ALA A 257 11.33 1.14 12.45
N HIS A 258 10.33 1.36 11.58
CA HIS A 258 9.50 0.27 11.04
C HIS A 258 10.33 -0.72 10.22
N LEU A 259 11.23 -0.24 9.33
CA LEU A 259 12.13 -1.10 8.56
C LEU A 259 13.16 -1.78 9.46
N TRP A 260 13.70 -1.08 10.47
CA TRP A 260 14.63 -1.66 11.43
C TRP A 260 13.98 -2.78 12.26
N SER A 261 12.73 -2.61 12.68
CA SER A 261 12.00 -3.69 13.38
C SER A 261 11.80 -4.94 12.51
N SER A 262 11.75 -4.80 11.18
CA SER A 262 11.81 -5.93 10.24
C SER A 262 13.14 -6.67 10.36
N SER A 263 14.25 -5.93 10.30
CA SER A 263 15.59 -6.53 10.30
C SER A 263 15.92 -7.28 11.60
N LEU A 264 15.34 -6.89 12.73
CA LEU A 264 15.46 -7.61 14.01
C LEU A 264 14.93 -9.05 13.93
N LEU A 265 13.90 -9.26 13.09
CA LEU A 265 13.23 -10.55 12.96
C LEU A 265 13.59 -11.33 11.68
N GLU A 266 14.33 -10.71 10.74
CA GLU A 266 14.74 -11.34 9.46
C GLU A 266 15.63 -12.56 9.66
N ASN A 267 16.52 -12.53 10.64
CA ASN A 267 17.42 -13.65 10.96
C ASN A 267 16.67 -14.89 11.49
N VAL A 268 15.41 -14.73 11.90
CA VAL A 268 14.59 -15.82 12.41
C VAL A 268 13.84 -16.47 11.24
N GLN A 269 14.46 -17.49 10.62
CA GLN A 269 13.92 -18.14 9.42
C GLN A 269 12.60 -18.88 9.65
N ARG A 270 12.39 -19.44 10.84
CA ARG A 270 11.17 -20.21 11.17
C ARG A 270 10.04 -19.27 11.61
N PRO A 271 8.89 -19.24 10.90
CA PRO A 271 7.78 -18.33 11.20
C PRO A 271 7.30 -18.37 12.65
N TRP A 272 7.26 -19.58 13.26
CA TRP A 272 6.84 -19.74 14.65
C TRP A 272 7.80 -19.10 15.66
N PHE A 273 9.11 -19.27 15.46
CA PHE A 273 10.10 -18.63 16.32
C PHE A 273 10.07 -17.12 16.17
N ARG A 274 9.81 -16.62 14.95
CA ARG A 274 9.63 -15.19 14.69
C ARG A 274 8.40 -14.64 15.41
N ALA A 275 7.28 -15.37 15.41
CA ALA A 275 6.07 -14.97 16.13
C ALA A 275 6.30 -14.98 17.65
N ILE A 276 7.00 -15.99 18.18
CA ILE A 276 7.29 -16.09 19.61
C ILE A 276 8.25 -14.98 20.05
N SER A 277 9.37 -14.79 19.36
CA SER A 277 10.36 -13.75 19.72
C SER A 277 9.77 -12.34 19.59
N GLY A 278 9.08 -12.05 18.48
CA GLY A 278 8.43 -10.74 18.27
C GLY A 278 7.28 -10.50 19.25
N GLY A 279 6.47 -11.52 19.53
CA GLY A 279 5.37 -11.43 20.51
C GLY A 279 5.87 -11.22 21.94
N LEU A 280 6.96 -11.89 22.35
CA LEU A 280 7.58 -11.69 23.65
C LEU A 280 8.25 -10.32 23.79
N LEU A 281 8.96 -9.85 22.74
CA LEU A 281 9.55 -8.51 22.74
C LEU A 281 8.46 -7.43 22.82
N LEU A 282 7.38 -7.61 22.06
CA LEU A 282 6.23 -6.70 22.10
C LEU A 282 5.54 -6.72 23.47
N GLY A 283 5.29 -7.92 24.01
CA GLY A 283 4.69 -8.08 25.33
C GLY A 283 5.53 -7.47 26.45
N GLY A 284 6.85 -7.66 26.41
CA GLY A 284 7.78 -7.01 27.33
C GLY A 284 7.78 -5.48 27.22
N ALA A 285 7.71 -4.94 26.00
CA ALA A 285 7.60 -3.50 25.78
C ALA A 285 6.27 -2.95 26.33
N ILE A 286 5.15 -3.65 26.13
CA ILE A 286 3.83 -3.27 26.67
C ILE A 286 3.80 -3.38 28.19
N PHE A 287 4.47 -4.38 28.77
CA PHE A 287 4.58 -4.51 30.22
C PHE A 287 5.29 -3.31 30.84
N LEU A 288 6.38 -2.84 30.23
CA LEU A 288 7.11 -1.65 30.69
C LEU A 288 6.37 -0.35 30.41
N ILE A 289 5.65 -0.28 29.29
CA ILE A 289 4.99 0.93 28.80
C ILE A 289 3.58 0.55 28.30
N PRO A 290 2.59 0.42 29.21
CA PRO A 290 1.22 -0.03 28.90
C PRO A 290 0.50 0.75 27.79
N PRO A 291 0.69 2.06 27.58
CA PRO A 291 0.08 2.79 26.46
C PRO A 291 0.48 2.29 25.07
N LEU A 292 1.48 1.40 24.95
CA LEU A 292 1.80 0.73 23.68
C LEU A 292 0.76 -0.32 23.26
N TYR A 293 -0.12 -0.75 24.18
CA TYR A 293 -1.17 -1.75 23.93
C TYR A 293 -2.20 -1.27 22.90
N GLY A 294 -2.49 -2.11 21.90
CA GLY A 294 -3.55 -1.86 20.92
C GLY A 294 -3.35 -0.61 20.06
N GLU A 295 -4.46 -0.01 19.65
CA GLU A 295 -4.50 1.14 18.73
C GLU A 295 -4.04 2.45 19.40
N GLY A 296 -4.37 2.63 20.69
CA GLY A 296 -3.95 3.78 21.49
C GLY A 296 -4.90 4.98 21.45
N PHE A 297 -6.18 4.82 21.09
CA PHE A 297 -7.15 5.92 21.05
C PHE A 297 -7.40 6.55 22.43
N ASP A 298 -7.35 5.75 23.51
CA ASP A 298 -7.47 6.26 24.88
C ASP A 298 -6.32 7.25 25.20
N SER A 299 -5.10 6.94 24.75
CA SER A 299 -3.94 7.81 24.91
C SER A 299 -4.01 9.07 24.03
N ILE A 300 -4.63 8.98 22.83
CA ILE A 300 -4.88 10.17 22.00
C ILE A 300 -5.83 11.11 22.75
N THR A 301 -6.89 10.57 23.36
CA THR A 301 -7.86 11.35 24.15
C THR A 301 -7.17 12.02 25.34
N ALA A 302 -6.32 11.30 26.08
CA ALA A 302 -5.54 11.86 27.18
C ALA A 302 -4.60 12.99 26.71
N ALA A 303 -3.91 12.80 25.59
CA ALA A 303 -3.04 13.83 25.01
C ALA A 303 -3.81 15.09 24.58
N LEU A 304 -5.02 14.95 24.01
CA LEU A 304 -5.90 16.06 23.66
C LEU A 304 -6.39 16.83 24.90
N GLN A 305 -6.60 16.14 26.02
CA GLN A 305 -6.98 16.74 27.29
C GLN A 305 -5.78 17.34 28.04
N GLY A 306 -4.56 17.10 27.57
CA GLY A 306 -3.32 17.49 28.26
C GLY A 306 -3.07 16.68 29.55
N ASP A 307 -3.74 15.52 29.68
CA ASP A 307 -3.63 14.67 30.84
C ASP A 307 -2.41 13.73 30.72
N VAL A 308 -1.28 14.23 31.25
CA VAL A 308 -0.01 13.50 31.33
C VAL A 308 -0.13 12.30 32.27
N SER A 309 -0.97 12.41 33.33
CA SER A 309 -1.13 11.34 34.31
C SER A 309 -1.77 10.09 33.68
N ALA A 310 -2.81 10.26 32.91
CA ALA A 310 -3.44 9.16 32.17
C ALA A 310 -2.50 8.43 31.20
N LEU A 311 -1.43 9.13 30.74
CA LEU A 311 -0.43 8.55 29.84
C LEU A 311 0.70 7.82 30.56
N LEU A 312 1.11 8.27 31.75
CA LEU A 312 2.33 7.82 32.41
C LEU A 312 2.11 7.06 33.72
N ASP A 313 0.95 7.17 34.39
CA ASP A 313 0.69 6.55 35.71
C ASP A 313 0.76 5.02 35.69
N GLN A 314 0.47 4.40 34.55
CA GLN A 314 0.56 2.94 34.39
C GLN A 314 1.97 2.46 34.02
N SER A 315 2.93 3.37 33.79
CA SER A 315 4.31 3.00 33.47
C SER A 315 5.11 2.74 34.75
N PHE A 316 6.10 1.86 34.69
CA PHE A 316 7.00 1.58 35.82
C PHE A 316 7.96 2.74 36.15
N ILE A 317 7.96 3.80 35.37
CA ILE A 317 8.87 4.92 35.51
C ILE A 317 8.17 5.98 36.38
N PRO A 318 8.66 6.28 37.59
CA PRO A 318 8.09 7.33 38.46
C PRO A 318 8.30 8.68 37.78
N TRP A 319 7.23 9.42 37.51
CA TRP A 319 7.25 10.69 36.79
C TRP A 319 6.70 11.87 37.61
N GLN A 320 5.90 11.60 38.65
CA GLN A 320 5.13 12.61 39.39
C GLN A 320 5.98 13.68 40.07
N ASP A 321 7.17 13.29 40.57
CA ASP A 321 8.11 14.21 41.20
C ASP A 321 9.21 14.72 40.26
N GLN A 322 9.08 14.46 38.96
CA GLN A 322 10.09 14.77 37.96
C GLN A 322 9.92 16.17 37.37
N THR A 323 11.01 16.73 36.89
CA THR A 323 10.98 17.99 36.15
C THR A 323 10.24 17.84 34.82
N THR A 324 9.66 18.93 34.31
CA THR A 324 8.96 18.92 32.99
C THR A 324 9.85 18.39 31.87
N TRP A 325 11.15 18.57 31.92
CA TRP A 325 12.10 18.02 30.93
C TRP A 325 12.10 16.49 30.91
N VAL A 326 12.00 15.85 32.08
CA VAL A 326 11.90 14.38 32.15
C VAL A 326 10.56 13.92 31.60
N VAL A 327 9.47 14.62 31.89
CA VAL A 327 8.15 14.32 31.31
C VAL A 327 8.18 14.41 29.78
N ILE A 328 8.78 15.46 29.23
CA ILE A 328 8.97 15.61 27.77
C ILE A 328 9.77 14.42 27.21
N ALA A 329 10.86 14.04 27.86
CA ALA A 329 11.69 12.90 27.41
C ALA A 329 10.92 11.58 27.46
N LEU A 330 10.08 11.36 28.49
CA LEU A 330 9.22 10.16 28.59
C LEU A 330 8.17 10.11 27.49
N LEU A 331 7.50 11.23 27.20
CA LEU A 331 6.53 11.32 26.10
C LEU A 331 7.20 11.08 24.75
N LEU A 332 8.37 11.65 24.50
CA LEU A 332 9.15 11.37 23.28
C LEU A 332 9.56 9.90 23.23
N GLY A 333 10.00 9.32 24.34
CA GLY A 333 10.31 7.88 24.44
C GLY A 333 9.11 7.01 24.10
N LEU A 334 7.92 7.35 24.62
CA LEU A 334 6.66 6.66 24.31
C LEU A 334 6.33 6.72 22.81
N ALA A 335 6.43 7.90 22.20
CA ALA A 335 6.19 8.06 20.76
C ALA A 335 7.21 7.28 19.92
N LEU A 336 8.49 7.28 20.30
CA LEU A 336 9.54 6.51 19.62
C LEU A 336 9.28 5.00 19.72
N MET A 337 8.95 4.50 20.91
CA MET A 337 8.69 3.07 21.14
C MET A 337 7.43 2.57 20.43
N LYS A 338 6.41 3.41 20.24
CA LYS A 338 5.19 3.03 19.51
C LYS A 338 5.48 2.59 18.08
N SER A 339 6.40 3.26 17.38
CA SER A 339 6.81 2.89 16.03
C SER A 339 7.46 1.49 15.98
N ILE A 340 8.32 1.21 16.96
CA ILE A 340 9.00 -0.09 17.08
C ILE A 340 7.99 -1.19 17.42
N ALA A 341 7.10 -0.93 18.39
CA ALA A 341 6.06 -1.89 18.80
C ALA A 341 5.11 -2.24 17.65
N ALA A 342 4.72 -1.25 16.84
CA ALA A 342 3.91 -1.47 15.65
C ALA A 342 4.65 -2.31 14.60
N GLY A 343 5.92 -2.01 14.36
CA GLY A 343 6.76 -2.80 13.47
C GLY A 343 6.95 -4.24 13.95
N LEU A 344 7.24 -4.45 15.24
CA LEU A 344 7.34 -5.79 15.84
C LEU A 344 6.05 -6.57 15.67
N THR A 345 4.88 -5.95 15.90
CA THR A 345 3.59 -6.60 15.70
C THR A 345 3.42 -7.14 14.27
N ILE A 346 3.68 -6.30 13.26
CA ILE A 346 3.51 -6.65 11.85
C ILE A 346 4.53 -7.71 11.43
N HIS A 347 5.80 -7.51 11.75
CA HIS A 347 6.87 -8.41 11.30
C HIS A 347 6.93 -9.73 12.07
N ALA A 348 6.38 -9.79 13.30
CA ALA A 348 6.14 -11.06 14.01
C ALA A 348 5.05 -11.92 13.37
N GLY A 349 4.23 -11.36 12.47
CA GLY A 349 3.16 -12.06 11.75
C GLY A 349 1.76 -11.64 12.15
N GLY A 350 1.60 -10.60 12.98
CA GLY A 350 0.32 -9.95 13.24
C GLY A 350 -0.22 -9.23 12.00
N VAL A 351 -1.50 -8.89 12.02
CA VAL A 351 -2.21 -8.20 10.95
C VAL A 351 -2.72 -6.87 11.47
N GLY A 352 -2.30 -5.77 10.86
CA GLY A 352 -2.71 -4.43 11.25
C GLY A 352 -2.12 -3.35 10.36
N GLY A 353 -2.44 -2.08 10.66
CA GLY A 353 -2.00 -0.90 9.93
C GLY A 353 -1.18 0.07 10.80
N MET A 354 -0.44 0.95 10.12
CA MET A 354 0.36 2.00 10.76
C MET A 354 -0.41 3.31 10.96
N PHE A 355 -1.70 3.35 10.60
CA PHE A 355 -2.51 4.58 10.63
C PHE A 355 -2.77 5.05 12.08
N ALA A 356 -3.48 4.25 12.90
CA ALA A 356 -3.71 4.57 14.31
C ALA A 356 -2.41 4.78 15.11
N PRO A 357 -1.37 3.95 14.97
CA PRO A 357 -0.06 4.25 15.57
C PRO A 357 0.51 5.60 15.18
N THR A 358 0.32 6.04 13.93
CA THR A 358 0.80 7.35 13.47
C THR A 358 0.02 8.50 14.12
N LEU A 359 -1.31 8.37 14.25
CA LEU A 359 -2.13 9.35 14.97
C LEU A 359 -1.71 9.43 16.45
N PHE A 360 -1.52 8.28 17.10
CA PHE A 360 -1.03 8.20 18.48
C PHE A 360 0.31 8.93 18.65
N MET A 361 1.30 8.58 17.82
CA MET A 361 2.63 9.22 17.89
C MET A 361 2.54 10.73 17.64
N GLY A 362 1.68 11.15 16.69
CA GLY A 362 1.42 12.56 16.43
C GLY A 362 0.84 13.30 17.64
N ALA A 363 -0.14 12.69 18.31
CA ALA A 363 -0.75 13.26 19.50
C ALA A 363 0.26 13.44 20.64
N ILE A 364 1.03 12.39 20.93
CA ILE A 364 2.06 12.43 22.00
C ILE A 364 3.17 13.42 21.66
N LEU A 365 3.62 13.47 20.40
CA LEU A 365 4.62 14.42 19.92
C LEU A 365 4.11 15.86 20.02
N GLY A 366 2.84 16.09 19.68
CA GLY A 366 2.19 17.41 19.82
C GLY A 366 2.14 17.89 21.26
N LEU A 367 1.75 17.00 22.18
CA LEU A 367 1.75 17.31 23.63
C LEU A 367 3.17 17.59 24.14
N ALA A 368 4.15 16.77 23.78
CA ALA A 368 5.56 17.01 24.14
C ALA A 368 6.07 18.35 23.60
N TYR A 369 5.68 18.73 22.38
CA TYR A 369 6.04 20.01 21.77
C TYR A 369 5.40 21.20 22.51
N VAL A 370 4.14 21.11 22.94
CA VAL A 370 3.47 22.13 23.75
C VAL A 370 4.20 22.33 25.08
N LEU A 371 4.53 21.24 25.78
CA LEU A 371 5.28 21.31 27.02
C LEU A 371 6.67 21.92 26.83
N LEU A 372 7.34 21.58 25.73
CA LEU A 372 8.63 22.15 25.34
C LEU A 372 8.54 23.67 25.14
N LEU A 373 7.55 24.14 24.37
CA LEU A 373 7.33 25.59 24.18
C LEU A 373 7.06 26.31 25.50
N GLY A 374 6.33 25.69 26.43
CA GLY A 374 6.06 26.19 27.75
C GLY A 374 7.34 26.43 28.56
N GLN A 375 8.39 25.59 28.40
CA GLN A 375 9.70 25.81 29.07
C GLN A 375 10.42 27.07 28.56
N PHE A 376 10.12 27.52 27.36
CA PHE A 376 10.62 28.76 26.77
C PHE A 376 9.67 29.96 26.99
N GLY A 377 8.65 29.82 27.84
CA GLY A 377 7.67 30.87 28.12
C GLY A 377 6.64 31.12 27.01
N VAL A 378 6.55 30.22 26.02
CA VAL A 378 5.58 30.31 24.92
C VAL A 378 4.39 29.42 25.24
N HIS A 379 3.27 30.03 25.65
CA HIS A 379 2.03 29.31 25.93
C HIS A 379 1.15 29.24 24.70
N VAL A 380 0.83 28.03 24.27
CA VAL A 380 0.03 27.73 23.08
C VAL A 380 -1.18 26.84 23.42
N PRO A 381 -2.28 26.89 22.65
CA PRO A 381 -3.43 26.02 22.87
C PRO A 381 -3.06 24.55 22.61
N SER A 382 -3.05 23.72 23.67
CA SER A 382 -2.58 22.32 23.61
C SER A 382 -3.35 21.51 22.56
N VAL A 383 -4.69 21.57 22.57
CA VAL A 383 -5.56 20.83 21.64
C VAL A 383 -5.21 21.11 20.17
N HIS A 384 -4.96 22.38 19.83
CA HIS A 384 -4.61 22.77 18.46
C HIS A 384 -3.31 22.11 18.01
N PHE A 385 -2.26 22.19 18.83
CA PHE A 385 -0.95 21.66 18.47
C PHE A 385 -0.93 20.13 18.46
N VAL A 386 -1.71 19.46 19.31
CA VAL A 386 -1.88 18.01 19.31
C VAL A 386 -2.57 17.57 18.02
N LEU A 387 -3.70 18.17 17.63
CA LEU A 387 -4.41 17.85 16.39
C LEU A 387 -3.56 18.11 15.15
N VAL A 388 -2.89 19.26 15.11
CA VAL A 388 -2.05 19.64 13.98
C VAL A 388 -0.81 18.74 13.87
N ALA A 389 -0.23 18.29 15.00
CA ALA A 389 0.86 17.31 14.99
C ALA A 389 0.42 15.94 14.49
N MET A 390 -0.80 15.49 14.83
CA MET A 390 -1.37 14.25 14.28
C MET A 390 -1.45 14.29 12.76
N ALA A 391 -1.98 15.40 12.19
CA ALA A 391 -2.05 15.59 10.75
C ALA A 391 -0.65 15.69 10.11
N GLY A 392 0.26 16.46 10.70
CA GLY A 392 1.62 16.62 10.19
C GLY A 392 2.38 15.29 10.14
N LEU A 393 2.32 14.49 11.20
CA LEU A 393 2.99 13.21 11.24
C LEU A 393 2.38 12.22 10.23
N MET A 394 1.06 12.17 10.14
CA MET A 394 0.34 11.35 9.17
C MET A 394 0.72 11.73 7.74
N ALA A 395 0.76 13.01 7.41
CA ALA A 395 1.16 13.53 6.10
C ALA A 395 2.59 13.09 5.72
N GLY A 396 3.53 13.18 6.67
CA GLY A 396 4.93 12.81 6.45
C GLY A 396 5.18 11.30 6.35
N VAL A 397 4.44 10.46 7.10
CA VAL A 397 4.60 8.99 7.09
C VAL A 397 3.95 8.37 5.87
N MET A 398 2.72 8.80 5.56
CA MET A 398 1.89 8.20 4.50
C MET A 398 2.07 8.85 3.13
N HIS A 399 2.68 10.04 3.08
CA HIS A 399 2.75 10.89 1.90
C HIS A 399 1.36 11.27 1.36
N ALA A 400 0.43 11.54 2.26
CA ALA A 400 -0.96 11.89 1.96
C ALA A 400 -1.39 13.14 2.76
N PRO A 401 -0.92 14.35 2.38
CA PRO A 401 -1.16 15.57 3.13
C PRO A 401 -2.62 16.02 3.12
N LEU A 402 -3.34 15.86 2.00
CA LEU A 402 -4.76 16.22 1.94
C LEU A 402 -5.61 15.28 2.79
N THR A 403 -5.33 13.98 2.73
CA THR A 403 -5.98 12.99 3.60
C THR A 403 -5.79 13.32 5.07
N ALA A 404 -4.56 13.63 5.49
CA ALA A 404 -4.24 13.95 6.87
C ALA A 404 -4.99 15.20 7.34
N MET A 405 -5.00 16.24 6.52
CA MET A 405 -5.70 17.50 6.80
C MET A 405 -7.21 17.27 6.95
N PHE A 406 -7.87 16.64 5.96
CA PHE A 406 -9.32 16.43 6.01
C PHE A 406 -9.71 15.44 7.11
N MET A 407 -8.90 14.41 7.37
CA MET A 407 -9.16 13.45 8.44
C MET A 407 -9.26 14.14 9.80
N ILE A 408 -8.26 14.96 10.14
CA ILE A 408 -8.26 15.67 11.43
C ILE A 408 -9.35 16.75 11.46
N THR A 409 -9.62 17.43 10.33
CA THR A 409 -10.72 18.39 10.22
C THR A 409 -12.09 17.74 10.53
N GLU A 410 -12.38 16.60 9.92
CA GLU A 410 -13.66 15.90 10.12
C GLU A 410 -13.76 15.30 11.53
N ILE A 411 -12.69 14.67 12.04
CA ILE A 411 -12.69 14.08 13.38
C ILE A 411 -12.82 15.17 14.47
N SER A 412 -12.19 16.33 14.26
CA SER A 412 -12.26 17.45 15.21
C SER A 412 -13.61 18.21 15.17
N GLY A 413 -14.49 17.86 14.22
CA GLY A 413 -15.84 18.41 14.13
C GLY A 413 -15.93 19.77 13.45
N GLY A 414 -14.90 20.21 12.69
CA GLY A 414 -15.00 21.47 11.96
C GLY A 414 -13.70 22.00 11.35
N TYR A 415 -13.81 23.16 10.73
CA TYR A 415 -12.76 23.83 9.96
C TYR A 415 -11.91 24.89 10.71
N PRO A 416 -12.04 25.18 12.02
CA PRO A 416 -11.30 26.28 12.67
C PRO A 416 -9.78 26.15 12.49
N LEU A 417 -9.25 24.91 12.42
CA LEU A 417 -7.83 24.64 12.29
C LEU A 417 -7.37 24.31 10.86
N ILE A 418 -8.20 24.52 9.84
CA ILE A 418 -7.87 24.14 8.46
C ILE A 418 -6.55 24.75 7.98
N LEU A 419 -6.29 26.04 8.30
CA LEU A 419 -5.07 26.73 7.87
C LEU A 419 -3.79 26.12 8.49
N PRO A 420 -3.66 25.96 9.83
CA PRO A 420 -2.50 25.31 10.41
C PRO A 420 -2.38 23.83 9.99
N LEU A 421 -3.49 23.10 9.80
CA LEU A 421 -3.49 21.75 9.25
C LEU A 421 -2.88 21.70 7.86
N MET A 422 -3.26 22.64 6.96
CA MET A 422 -2.69 22.75 5.61
C MET A 422 -1.18 23.03 5.68
N LEU A 423 -0.77 24.02 6.44
CA LEU A 423 0.63 24.44 6.56
C LEU A 423 1.52 23.30 7.06
N VAL A 424 1.13 22.68 8.16
CA VAL A 424 1.95 21.65 8.82
C VAL A 424 1.96 20.35 8.02
N SER A 425 0.81 19.94 7.48
CA SER A 425 0.74 18.72 6.63
C SER A 425 1.55 18.88 5.35
N ALA A 426 1.45 20.01 4.67
CA ALA A 426 2.21 20.28 3.46
C ALA A 426 3.72 20.35 3.73
N LEU A 427 4.14 21.07 4.79
CA LEU A 427 5.54 21.19 5.18
C LEU A 427 6.13 19.86 5.59
N SER A 428 5.41 19.11 6.42
CA SER A 428 5.84 17.78 6.88
C SER A 428 5.97 16.80 5.69
N PHE A 429 5.00 16.76 4.79
CA PHE A 429 5.07 15.97 3.57
C PHE A 429 6.28 16.34 2.70
N PHE A 430 6.44 17.63 2.40
CA PHE A 430 7.52 18.12 1.53
C PHE A 430 8.90 17.75 2.06
N VAL A 431 9.17 18.04 3.34
CA VAL A 431 10.46 17.75 3.97
C VAL A 431 10.67 16.23 4.12
N SER A 432 9.64 15.48 4.55
CA SER A 432 9.73 14.03 4.66
C SER A 432 10.03 13.35 3.33
N ARG A 433 9.36 13.79 2.24
CA ARG A 433 9.54 13.26 0.90
C ARG A 433 10.92 13.58 0.32
N SER A 434 11.48 14.75 0.63
CA SER A 434 12.84 15.12 0.22
C SER A 434 13.92 14.21 0.82
N ILE A 435 13.69 13.70 2.04
CA ILE A 435 14.61 12.80 2.73
C ILE A 435 14.33 11.31 2.39
N SER A 436 13.06 10.96 2.23
CA SER A 436 12.59 9.61 1.96
C SER A 436 11.56 9.63 0.85
N ALA A 437 11.96 9.26 -0.37
CA ALA A 437 11.13 9.34 -1.58
C ALA A 437 9.84 8.50 -1.51
N HIS A 438 9.81 7.45 -0.70
CA HIS A 438 8.69 6.52 -0.58
C HIS A 438 7.96 6.66 0.75
N SER A 439 6.62 6.51 0.70
CA SER A 439 5.81 6.38 1.91
C SER A 439 6.00 5.01 2.57
N ILE A 440 5.49 4.84 3.79
CA ILE A 440 5.52 3.55 4.48
C ILE A 440 4.78 2.44 3.68
N TYR A 441 3.84 2.80 2.81
CA TYR A 441 3.07 1.86 1.99
C TYR A 441 3.74 1.53 0.67
N THR A 442 4.45 2.48 0.07
CA THR A 442 5.10 2.31 -1.24
C THR A 442 6.54 1.81 -1.12
N ALA A 443 7.21 1.99 0.02
CA ALA A 443 8.58 1.51 0.25
C ALA A 443 8.75 -0.01 0.03
N PRO A 444 7.86 -0.90 0.53
CA PRO A 444 7.98 -2.33 0.28
C PRO A 444 7.80 -2.70 -1.20
N LEU A 445 6.99 -1.95 -1.95
CA LEU A 445 6.76 -2.16 -3.38
C LEU A 445 7.97 -1.71 -4.20
N ALA A 446 8.57 -0.58 -3.85
CA ALA A 446 9.78 -0.07 -4.46
C ALA A 446 10.97 -1.01 -4.26
N ALA A 447 11.13 -1.59 -3.06
CA ALA A 447 12.16 -2.58 -2.75
C ALA A 447 12.03 -3.87 -3.58
N GLN A 448 10.82 -4.23 -4.03
CA GLN A 448 10.55 -5.38 -4.90
C GLN A 448 10.65 -5.05 -6.40
N GLY A 449 11.20 -3.88 -6.77
CA GLY A 449 11.31 -3.43 -8.15
C GLY A 449 9.96 -2.99 -8.76
N GLY A 450 8.92 -2.87 -7.95
CA GLY A 450 7.64 -2.29 -8.33
C GLY A 450 7.69 -0.78 -8.23
N ILE A 451 7.89 -0.08 -9.34
CA ILE A 451 7.83 1.39 -9.35
C ILE A 451 6.36 1.79 -9.33
N TRP A 452 5.92 2.33 -8.21
CA TRP A 452 4.65 3.05 -8.14
C TRP A 452 4.85 4.43 -8.74
N THR A 453 4.21 4.70 -9.87
CA THR A 453 4.29 6.00 -10.54
C THR A 453 2.90 6.43 -10.98
N SER A 454 2.62 7.72 -10.82
CA SER A 454 1.47 8.38 -11.43
C SER A 454 1.65 8.61 -12.94
N ASP A 455 2.81 8.26 -13.48
CA ASP A 455 3.12 8.36 -14.90
C ASP A 455 2.41 7.21 -15.66
N ARG A 456 1.49 7.57 -16.53
CA ARG A 456 0.68 6.63 -17.33
C ARG A 456 1.54 5.71 -18.20
N ASP A 457 2.59 6.24 -18.78
CA ASP A 457 3.48 5.48 -19.66
C ASP A 457 4.19 4.38 -18.89
N LYS A 458 4.68 4.70 -17.70
CA LYS A 458 5.31 3.72 -16.81
C LYS A 458 4.31 2.67 -16.29
N ALA A 459 3.08 3.10 -16.00
CA ALA A 459 2.02 2.16 -15.59
C ALA A 459 1.69 1.17 -16.71
N VAL A 460 1.60 1.63 -17.97
CA VAL A 460 1.37 0.77 -19.13
C VAL A 460 2.54 -0.21 -19.33
N LEU A 461 3.78 0.27 -19.23
CA LEU A 461 4.97 -0.57 -19.40
C LEU A 461 5.04 -1.68 -18.35
N ASN A 462 4.65 -1.41 -17.11
CA ASN A 462 4.61 -2.40 -16.04
C ASN A 462 3.54 -3.50 -16.24
N LEU A 463 2.52 -3.25 -17.07
CA LEU A 463 1.49 -4.23 -17.42
C LEU A 463 1.89 -5.16 -18.57
N ILE A 464 2.99 -4.86 -19.28
CA ILE A 464 3.49 -5.68 -20.38
C ILE A 464 4.31 -6.81 -19.80
N GLN A 465 3.90 -8.04 -20.08
CA GLN A 465 4.66 -9.23 -19.70
C GLN A 465 5.63 -9.63 -20.84
N TRP A 466 6.74 -10.27 -20.47
CA TRP A 466 7.71 -10.74 -21.45
C TRP A 466 7.12 -11.66 -22.51
N ASP A 467 6.17 -12.53 -22.13
CA ASP A 467 5.49 -13.44 -23.07
C ASP A 467 4.64 -12.70 -24.12
N ASP A 468 4.20 -11.48 -23.83
CA ASP A 468 3.44 -10.65 -24.78
C ASP A 468 4.32 -10.09 -25.91
N VAL A 469 5.62 -9.89 -25.66
CA VAL A 469 6.54 -9.16 -26.54
C VAL A 469 7.70 -10.00 -27.06
N LEU A 470 7.95 -11.16 -26.43
CA LEU A 470 9.03 -12.04 -26.80
C LEU A 470 8.69 -12.82 -28.10
N GLU A 471 9.61 -12.79 -29.05
CA GLU A 471 9.53 -13.58 -30.27
C GLU A 471 10.51 -14.75 -30.19
N ARG A 472 9.95 -15.95 -30.10
CA ARG A 472 10.72 -17.21 -30.03
C ARG A 472 10.83 -17.93 -31.37
N GLY A 473 10.12 -17.46 -32.41
CA GLY A 473 10.00 -18.10 -33.72
C GLY A 473 11.08 -17.68 -34.73
N ILE A 474 12.24 -17.21 -34.30
CA ILE A 474 13.37 -16.89 -35.17
C ILE A 474 14.29 -18.12 -35.22
N ALA A 475 14.63 -18.58 -36.43
CA ALA A 475 15.47 -19.75 -36.60
C ALA A 475 16.89 -19.51 -36.09
N ALA A 476 17.43 -20.49 -35.38
CA ALA A 476 18.81 -20.49 -34.90
C ALA A 476 19.70 -21.33 -35.84
N VAL A 477 20.92 -20.85 -36.08
CA VAL A 477 21.94 -21.53 -36.85
C VAL A 477 23.26 -21.58 -36.10
N ASP A 478 24.04 -22.63 -36.36
CA ASP A 478 25.38 -22.76 -35.78
C ASP A 478 26.36 -21.81 -36.50
N PRO A 479 27.31 -21.20 -35.85
CA PRO A 479 28.33 -20.32 -36.45
C PRO A 479 29.19 -21.02 -37.51
N GLU A 480 29.38 -22.35 -37.41
CA GLU A 480 30.15 -23.16 -38.37
C GLU A 480 29.33 -23.60 -39.59
N LEU A 481 28.01 -23.31 -39.66
CA LEU A 481 27.22 -23.59 -40.82
C LEU A 481 27.76 -22.88 -42.05
N ARG A 482 27.73 -23.57 -43.21
CA ARG A 482 28.19 -22.96 -44.47
C ARG A 482 27.34 -21.72 -44.79
N PHE A 483 27.99 -20.70 -45.29
CA PHE A 483 27.32 -19.43 -45.58
C PHE A 483 26.20 -19.57 -46.62
N ASP A 484 26.41 -20.36 -47.68
CA ASP A 484 25.37 -20.59 -48.73
C ASP A 484 24.10 -21.23 -48.15
N GLU A 485 24.26 -22.24 -47.30
CA GLU A 485 23.16 -22.92 -46.63
C GLU A 485 22.43 -21.98 -45.65
N ALA A 486 23.14 -21.12 -44.99
CA ALA A 486 22.52 -20.11 -44.12
C ALA A 486 21.73 -19.06 -44.91
N VAL A 487 22.18 -18.69 -46.10
CA VAL A 487 21.45 -17.78 -46.99
C VAL A 487 20.17 -18.44 -47.47
N GLU A 488 20.17 -19.73 -47.83
CA GLU A 488 18.96 -20.48 -48.19
C GLU A 488 17.96 -20.52 -47.03
N ARG A 489 18.42 -20.77 -45.82
CA ARG A 489 17.57 -20.72 -44.61
C ARG A 489 17.02 -19.32 -44.37
N LEU A 490 17.83 -18.27 -44.56
CA LEU A 490 17.39 -16.90 -44.45
C LEU A 490 16.31 -16.53 -45.47
N MET A 491 16.39 -17.09 -46.71
CA MET A 491 15.37 -16.92 -47.73
C MET A 491 14.01 -17.56 -47.35
N ALA A 492 14.05 -18.66 -46.63
CA ALA A 492 12.86 -19.34 -46.12
C ALA A 492 12.26 -18.68 -44.87
N GLU A 493 13.00 -17.78 -44.23
CA GLU A 493 12.60 -17.18 -42.96
C GLU A 493 11.84 -15.86 -43.14
N HIS A 494 10.63 -15.79 -42.58
CA HIS A 494 9.75 -14.61 -42.71
C HIS A 494 10.29 -13.37 -41.97
N LYS A 495 11.21 -13.54 -41.02
CA LYS A 495 11.72 -12.45 -40.18
C LYS A 495 12.96 -11.75 -40.74
N ASN A 496 13.45 -12.19 -41.90
CA ASN A 496 14.62 -11.64 -42.59
C ASN A 496 15.91 -11.63 -41.75
N MET A 497 15.99 -12.52 -40.76
CA MET A 497 17.18 -12.68 -39.91
C MET A 497 17.25 -14.09 -39.31
N LEU A 498 18.46 -14.52 -39.01
CA LEU A 498 18.77 -15.76 -38.30
C LEU A 498 19.53 -15.44 -37.03
N ALA A 499 19.27 -16.17 -35.95
CA ALA A 499 20.05 -16.11 -34.74
C ALA A 499 21.28 -17.03 -34.85
N VAL A 500 22.50 -16.53 -34.62
CA VAL A 500 23.70 -17.35 -34.62
C VAL A 500 23.99 -17.76 -33.18
N VAL A 501 23.79 -19.05 -32.88
CA VAL A 501 23.81 -19.59 -31.52
C VAL A 501 24.80 -20.74 -31.44
N HIS A 502 25.66 -20.73 -30.41
CA HIS A 502 26.55 -21.83 -30.06
C HIS A 502 26.42 -22.17 -28.58
N ASP A 503 26.22 -23.45 -28.27
CA ASP A 503 26.01 -23.93 -26.90
C ASP A 503 24.93 -23.16 -26.10
N GLY A 504 23.86 -22.73 -26.80
CA GLY A 504 22.75 -21.98 -26.20
C GLY A 504 23.05 -20.49 -25.97
N ARG A 505 24.23 -20.00 -26.36
CA ARG A 505 24.61 -18.58 -26.28
C ARG A 505 24.50 -17.93 -27.64
N LEU A 506 23.89 -16.75 -27.68
CA LEU A 506 23.85 -15.97 -28.91
C LEU A 506 25.21 -15.32 -29.14
N LEU A 507 25.79 -15.59 -30.31
CA LEU A 507 27.04 -14.95 -30.77
C LEU A 507 26.77 -13.73 -31.64
N GLY A 508 25.69 -13.74 -32.41
CA GLY A 508 25.31 -12.66 -33.30
C GLY A 508 24.05 -12.96 -34.08
N THR A 509 23.84 -12.19 -35.13
CA THR A 509 22.71 -12.36 -36.06
C THR A 509 23.23 -12.32 -37.50
N LEU A 510 22.56 -13.06 -38.40
CA LEU A 510 22.78 -12.97 -39.83
C LEU A 510 21.52 -12.35 -40.45
N THR A 511 21.70 -11.19 -41.09
CA THR A 511 20.63 -10.43 -41.74
C THR A 511 20.89 -10.29 -43.22
N TRP A 512 19.90 -9.82 -43.99
CA TRP A 512 20.10 -9.49 -45.41
C TRP A 512 21.14 -8.42 -45.65
N ASP A 513 21.38 -7.51 -44.72
CA ASP A 513 22.43 -6.50 -44.81
C ASP A 513 23.81 -7.13 -44.68
N ASP A 514 23.94 -8.14 -43.82
CA ASP A 514 25.17 -8.92 -43.69
C ASP A 514 25.47 -9.72 -44.96
N VAL A 515 24.45 -10.35 -45.52
CA VAL A 515 24.55 -11.08 -46.81
C VAL A 515 25.00 -10.13 -47.92
N ARG A 516 24.35 -8.95 -48.05
CA ARG A 516 24.74 -7.93 -49.04
C ARG A 516 26.17 -7.43 -48.84
N ARG A 517 26.61 -7.29 -47.59
CA ARG A 517 27.97 -6.90 -47.21
C ARG A 517 28.96 -7.99 -47.63
N ALA A 518 28.62 -9.24 -47.31
CA ALA A 518 29.43 -10.43 -47.68
C ALA A 518 29.61 -10.60 -49.18
N GLN A 519 28.58 -10.35 -49.98
CA GLN A 519 28.62 -10.42 -51.45
C GLN A 519 29.51 -9.39 -52.12
N ARG A 520 29.87 -8.29 -51.41
CA ARG A 520 30.82 -7.27 -51.90
C ARG A 520 32.28 -7.61 -51.62
N LEU A 521 32.53 -8.65 -50.85
CA LEU A 521 33.87 -9.13 -50.56
C LEU A 521 34.45 -9.85 -51.78
N ARG A 522 35.77 -9.73 -51.96
CA ARG A 522 36.48 -10.43 -53.07
C ARG A 522 36.46 -11.96 -52.95
N GLN A 523 36.31 -12.44 -51.72
CA GLN A 523 36.10 -13.87 -51.44
C GLN A 523 34.85 -14.01 -50.56
N PRO A 524 33.90 -14.83 -50.94
CA PRO A 524 32.70 -15.09 -50.12
C PRO A 524 33.10 -15.75 -48.80
N PRO A 525 32.43 -15.43 -47.68
CA PRO A 525 32.68 -16.07 -46.40
C PRO A 525 32.39 -17.58 -46.48
N ALA A 526 33.20 -18.37 -45.80
CA ALA A 526 33.06 -19.82 -45.79
C ALA A 526 31.96 -20.28 -44.81
N ALA A 527 31.87 -19.62 -43.67
CA ALA A 527 30.93 -19.93 -42.59
C ALA A 527 30.14 -18.70 -42.15
N VAL A 528 29.06 -18.92 -41.46
CA VAL A 528 28.18 -17.88 -40.90
C VAL A 528 28.94 -16.92 -39.97
N ARG A 529 29.85 -17.43 -39.17
CA ARG A 529 30.65 -16.62 -38.24
C ARG A 529 31.44 -15.50 -38.92
N ASP A 530 31.85 -15.70 -40.21
CA ASP A 530 32.66 -14.74 -40.94
C ASP A 530 31.82 -13.58 -41.53
N ALA A 531 30.49 -13.79 -41.60
CA ALA A 531 29.54 -12.86 -42.20
C ALA A 531 28.60 -12.21 -41.16
N MET A 532 28.34 -12.86 -40.00
CA MET A 532 27.41 -12.41 -39.00
C MET A 532 27.78 -11.06 -38.39
N SER A 533 26.81 -10.30 -37.97
CA SER A 533 26.98 -9.15 -37.11
C SER A 533 26.96 -9.58 -35.65
N GLY A 534 27.98 -9.21 -34.89
CA GLY A 534 28.00 -9.47 -33.45
C GLY A 534 26.90 -8.72 -32.72
N SER A 535 26.30 -9.37 -31.74
CA SER A 535 25.27 -8.73 -30.90
C SER A 535 25.94 -7.97 -29.76
N ALA A 536 26.07 -6.65 -29.92
CA ALA A 536 26.66 -5.79 -28.90
C ALA A 536 25.78 -5.56 -27.67
N TYR A 537 24.44 -5.75 -27.81
CA TYR A 537 23.45 -5.42 -26.78
C TYR A 537 22.48 -6.58 -26.58
N GLN A 538 22.34 -7.01 -25.35
CA GLN A 538 21.42 -8.07 -24.92
C GLN A 538 20.60 -7.55 -23.73
N VAL A 539 19.37 -7.99 -23.60
CA VAL A 539 18.47 -7.68 -22.49
C VAL A 539 18.21 -8.94 -21.69
N ASP A 540 18.31 -8.86 -20.37
CA ASP A 540 17.99 -9.97 -19.48
C ASP A 540 16.48 -10.03 -19.22
N LEU A 541 15.91 -11.23 -19.23
CA LEU A 541 14.51 -11.50 -18.95
C LEU A 541 14.09 -11.01 -17.53
N LYS A 542 15.05 -10.85 -16.64
CA LYS A 542 14.86 -10.33 -15.28
C LYS A 542 14.79 -8.81 -15.21
N SER A 543 15.17 -8.10 -16.28
CA SER A 543 15.07 -6.65 -16.34
C SER A 543 13.61 -6.20 -16.36
N SER A 544 13.33 -5.04 -15.75
CA SER A 544 11.98 -4.45 -15.83
C SER A 544 11.68 -4.00 -17.27
N MET A 545 10.39 -4.01 -17.65
CA MET A 545 10.00 -3.57 -18.99
C MET A 545 10.32 -2.08 -19.22
N GLU A 546 10.22 -1.24 -18.18
CA GLU A 546 10.58 0.18 -18.24
C GLU A 546 12.06 0.35 -18.59
N GLU A 547 12.96 -0.34 -17.87
CA GLU A 547 14.40 -0.29 -18.12
C GLU A 547 14.74 -0.84 -19.51
N THR A 548 14.03 -1.90 -19.92
CA THR A 548 14.17 -2.50 -21.24
C THR A 548 13.80 -1.51 -22.33
N VAL A 549 12.67 -0.82 -22.21
CA VAL A 549 12.21 0.16 -23.21
C VAL A 549 13.18 1.32 -23.33
N GLN A 550 13.62 1.89 -22.20
CA GLN A 550 14.60 2.99 -22.20
C GLN A 550 15.92 2.61 -22.90
N ARG A 551 16.35 1.35 -22.76
CA ARG A 551 17.55 0.84 -23.47
C ARG A 551 17.27 0.64 -24.95
N VAL A 552 16.15 0.02 -25.27
CA VAL A 552 15.75 -0.33 -26.66
C VAL A 552 15.45 0.92 -27.49
N GLU A 553 14.93 1.98 -26.92
CA GLU A 553 14.73 3.28 -27.60
C GLU A 553 16.03 3.88 -28.13
N ARG A 554 17.12 3.70 -27.41
CA ARG A 554 18.46 4.21 -27.79
C ARG A 554 19.19 3.36 -28.82
N MET A 555 18.64 2.20 -29.18
CA MET A 555 19.24 1.26 -30.12
C MET A 555 18.63 1.44 -31.52
N ASP A 556 19.43 1.37 -32.58
CA ASP A 556 18.95 1.39 -33.96
C ASP A 556 18.39 0.03 -34.44
N GLN A 557 18.59 -1.03 -33.65
CA GLN A 557 18.16 -2.38 -34.01
C GLN A 557 16.65 -2.59 -33.76
N TRP A 558 15.97 -3.21 -34.73
CA TRP A 558 14.55 -3.56 -34.63
C TRP A 558 14.27 -4.79 -33.75
N TYR A 559 15.25 -5.68 -33.66
CA TYR A 559 15.19 -6.91 -32.85
C TYR A 559 16.33 -6.90 -31.86
N VAL A 560 16.02 -6.98 -30.58
CA VAL A 560 16.98 -6.98 -29.49
C VAL A 560 17.00 -8.36 -28.85
N PRO A 561 18.17 -9.01 -28.77
CA PRO A 561 18.28 -10.33 -28.15
C PRO A 561 17.91 -10.31 -26.68
N VAL A 562 17.18 -11.36 -26.27
CA VAL A 562 16.78 -11.58 -24.88
C VAL A 562 17.46 -12.84 -24.36
N ILE A 563 18.07 -12.72 -23.19
CA ILE A 563 18.77 -13.80 -22.50
C ILE A 563 18.13 -14.09 -21.14
N ASP A 564 18.24 -15.33 -20.69
CA ASP A 564 17.95 -15.76 -19.32
C ASP A 564 19.14 -16.54 -18.77
N GLY A 565 19.79 -16.00 -17.73
CA GLY A 565 20.96 -16.62 -17.14
C GLY A 565 22.11 -16.88 -18.13
N GLY A 566 22.27 -15.99 -19.13
CA GLY A 566 23.31 -16.09 -20.17
C GLY A 566 22.96 -16.99 -21.35
N LYS A 567 21.79 -17.63 -21.38
CA LYS A 567 21.27 -18.39 -22.51
C LYS A 567 20.31 -17.55 -23.31
N TRP A 568 20.37 -17.67 -24.63
CA TRP A 568 19.44 -17.01 -25.53
C TRP A 568 18.05 -17.65 -25.45
N VAL A 569 17.00 -16.78 -25.33
CA VAL A 569 15.59 -17.22 -25.19
C VAL A 569 14.74 -16.76 -26.38
N GLY A 570 15.15 -15.70 -27.07
CA GLY A 570 14.41 -15.13 -28.18
C GLY A 570 14.82 -13.68 -28.47
N PHE A 571 13.95 -12.96 -29.16
CA PHE A 571 14.14 -11.55 -29.46
C PHE A 571 12.96 -10.71 -28.99
N LEU A 572 13.25 -9.50 -28.56
CA LEU A 572 12.27 -8.44 -28.37
C LEU A 572 12.16 -7.66 -29.67
N SER A 573 10.98 -7.64 -30.30
CA SER A 573 10.69 -6.83 -31.47
C SER A 573 10.16 -5.46 -31.06
N LYS A 574 10.78 -4.37 -31.56
CA LYS A 574 10.27 -3.01 -31.35
C LYS A 574 8.84 -2.84 -31.88
N ALA A 575 8.52 -3.44 -33.02
CA ALA A 575 7.18 -3.37 -33.62
C ALA A 575 6.14 -4.02 -32.71
N LYS A 576 6.41 -5.23 -32.21
CA LYS A 576 5.52 -5.97 -31.33
C LYS A 576 5.39 -5.29 -29.96
N LEU A 577 6.48 -4.78 -29.42
CA LEU A 577 6.47 -3.98 -28.19
C LEU A 577 5.54 -2.76 -28.34
N PHE A 578 5.66 -2.01 -29.43
CA PHE A 578 4.83 -0.86 -29.71
C PHE A 578 3.36 -1.22 -29.93
N GLU A 579 3.09 -2.34 -30.61
CA GLU A 579 1.72 -2.88 -30.79
C GLU A 579 1.08 -3.21 -29.44
N VAL A 580 1.78 -3.97 -28.59
CA VAL A 580 1.32 -4.36 -27.26
C VAL A 580 1.15 -3.10 -26.39
N TYR A 581 2.11 -2.17 -26.40
CA TYR A 581 2.03 -0.91 -25.71
C TYR A 581 0.78 -0.10 -26.12
N ARG A 582 0.56 0.08 -27.44
CA ARG A 582 -0.64 0.79 -27.95
C ARG A 582 -1.93 0.08 -27.60
N ARG A 583 -1.94 -1.26 -27.64
CA ARG A 583 -3.11 -2.05 -27.23
C ARG A 583 -3.41 -1.81 -25.75
N ARG A 584 -2.43 -1.92 -24.88
CA ARG A 584 -2.58 -1.68 -23.44
C ARG A 584 -2.96 -0.22 -23.15
N LEU A 585 -2.37 0.74 -23.85
CA LEU A 585 -2.73 2.16 -23.74
C LEU A 585 -4.18 2.41 -24.17
N ARG A 586 -4.65 1.75 -25.24
CA ARG A 586 -6.05 1.84 -25.68
C ARG A 586 -7.00 1.17 -24.69
N GLU A 587 -6.68 0.00 -24.19
CA GLU A 587 -7.44 -0.67 -23.13
C GLU A 587 -7.57 0.25 -21.90
N MET A 588 -6.52 0.98 -21.55
CA MET A 588 -6.56 2.02 -20.52
C MET A 588 -7.27 3.32 -20.94
N SER A 589 -7.38 3.61 -22.24
CA SER A 589 -7.95 4.87 -22.75
C SER A 589 -9.36 4.74 -23.31
N GLN A 590 -9.72 3.61 -23.94
CA GLN A 590 -11.01 3.41 -24.63
C GLN A 590 -12.14 2.93 -23.69
N GLU A 591 -11.83 2.62 -22.44
CA GLU A 591 -12.82 2.35 -21.39
C GLU A 591 -13.16 3.64 -20.59
N ALA A 592 -12.87 4.82 -21.14
CA ALA A 592 -13.22 6.11 -20.56
C ALA A 592 -14.59 6.56 -21.04
#